data_5abc9c37a06bafb82b4ada699d7dc418
#
_entry.id   5abc9c37a06bafb82b4ada699d7dc418
#
_cell.length_a   1.000
_cell.length_b   1.000
_cell.length_c   1.000
_cell.angle_alpha   90.00
_cell.angle_beta   90.00
_cell.angle_gamma   90.00
#
_symmetry.space_group_name_H-M   'P 1'
#
loop_
_entity.id
_entity.type
_entity.pdbx_description
1 polymer ?
#
loop_
_entity_poly.entity_id
_entity_poly.type
_entity_poly.pdbx_seq_one_letter_code
_entity_poly.pdbx_strand_id
1 'polypeptide(L)'
;MGVGKAILAVTATVSLVFPAHPIFDHALPKLSDYGFFKAPINEQIPISGVIPYTIASELFSDYAEKLRFIKVPNNKSISHNDDLSFNYPDGTFLIKTFYYPSDIRDPDSDLRLIETRLLKKTGSEWLAMPYVWNNEQTEAVLALAGDRTEVSWIHSDGKPISILYSVPNLNQCKSCHVYNNVQQPIGPKVRNLNLNFSYDDIPMNQLDKWISVGILEPFDDKILLPRTVNYMDAHDGSLDQRARAWLDINCAHCHRRGGPAETSGLYLEVEETDPTALGIFKPPVAAGRGSGDLKYNIVPGHPEESIMDFRIRSKDPGIMMPEL
;
A
#
# COMPACT_ATOMS: atom_id res chain seq x y z
N MET A 1 -68.64 30.69 -28.43
CA MET A 1 -68.05 29.34 -28.55
C MET A 1 -66.54 29.49 -28.60
N GLY A 2 -65.88 29.34 -27.46
CA GLY A 2 -64.42 29.41 -27.34
C GLY A 2 -63.86 28.01 -27.17
N VAL A 3 -63.05 27.59 -28.11
CA VAL A 3 -62.37 26.28 -28.09
C VAL A 3 -61.05 26.45 -27.33
N GLY A 4 -60.99 25.97 -26.08
CA GLY A 4 -59.77 25.91 -25.31
C GLY A 4 -58.84 24.80 -25.83
N LYS A 5 -57.62 25.16 -26.28
CA LYS A 5 -56.58 24.18 -26.60
C LYS A 5 -55.85 23.77 -25.32
N ALA A 6 -55.99 22.51 -24.91
CA ALA A 6 -55.21 21.90 -23.87
C ALA A 6 -53.77 21.58 -24.42
N ILE A 7 -52.75 22.16 -23.83
CA ILE A 7 -51.35 21.81 -24.12
C ILE A 7 -50.97 20.68 -23.16
N LEU A 8 -50.71 19.49 -23.72
CA LEU A 8 -50.17 18.35 -22.97
C LEU A 8 -48.68 18.52 -22.90
N ALA A 9 -48.17 18.83 -21.71
CA ALA A 9 -46.71 18.86 -21.45
C ALA A 9 -46.23 17.41 -21.19
N VAL A 10 -45.47 16.84 -22.11
CA VAL A 10 -44.79 15.56 -21.93
C VAL A 10 -43.44 15.85 -21.25
N THR A 11 -43.34 15.56 -19.97
CA THR A 11 -42.06 15.56 -19.23
C THR A 11 -41.32 14.25 -19.51
N ALA A 12 -40.30 14.29 -20.36
CA ALA A 12 -39.40 13.18 -20.56
C ALA A 12 -38.39 13.15 -19.39
N THR A 13 -38.51 12.20 -18.50
CA THR A 13 -37.50 11.89 -17.47
C THR A 13 -36.35 11.12 -18.15
N VAL A 14 -35.23 11.77 -18.39
CA VAL A 14 -34.01 11.12 -18.82
C VAL A 14 -33.34 10.50 -17.59
N SER A 15 -33.51 9.20 -17.42
CA SER A 15 -32.73 8.43 -16.44
C SER A 15 -31.32 8.24 -16.97
N LEU A 16 -30.36 9.01 -16.47
CA LEU A 16 -28.93 8.78 -16.71
C LEU A 16 -28.55 7.49 -15.97
N VAL A 17 -28.50 6.37 -16.67
CA VAL A 17 -27.90 5.12 -16.18
C VAL A 17 -26.39 5.26 -16.35
N PHE A 18 -25.69 5.65 -15.28
CA PHE A 18 -24.25 5.53 -15.25
C PHE A 18 -23.91 4.05 -15.16
N PRO A 19 -22.97 3.52 -15.97
CA PRO A 19 -22.50 2.17 -15.79
C PRO A 19 -21.92 2.04 -14.36
N ALA A 20 -22.40 1.08 -13.58
CA ALA A 20 -21.87 0.81 -12.26
C ALA A 20 -20.37 0.51 -12.39
N HIS A 21 -19.54 1.13 -11.54
CA HIS A 21 -18.11 0.85 -11.53
C HIS A 21 -17.90 -0.64 -11.21
N PRO A 22 -17.03 -1.38 -11.94
CA PRO A 22 -16.87 -2.84 -11.78
C PRO A 22 -16.63 -3.30 -10.33
N ILE A 23 -16.16 -2.41 -9.48
CA ILE A 23 -15.91 -2.70 -8.06
C ILE A 23 -17.18 -3.12 -7.30
N PHE A 24 -18.36 -2.60 -7.70
CA PHE A 24 -19.64 -2.93 -7.03
C PHE A 24 -20.05 -4.38 -7.24
N ASP A 25 -19.55 -5.04 -8.29
CA ASP A 25 -19.80 -6.46 -8.54
C ASP A 25 -18.89 -7.36 -7.70
N HIS A 26 -17.85 -6.78 -7.07
CA HIS A 26 -16.80 -7.50 -6.38
C HIS A 26 -16.60 -7.12 -4.92
N ALA A 27 -17.10 -5.95 -4.49
CA ALA A 27 -16.98 -5.44 -3.14
C ALA A 27 -18.23 -5.73 -2.32
N LEU A 28 -18.04 -6.32 -1.13
CA LEU A 28 -19.11 -6.47 -0.14
C LEU A 28 -19.22 -5.19 0.70
N PRO A 29 -20.42 -4.85 1.22
CA PRO A 29 -20.60 -3.61 1.99
C PRO A 29 -19.78 -3.53 3.28
N LYS A 30 -19.56 -4.66 3.94
CA LYS A 30 -18.87 -4.76 5.24
C LYS A 30 -17.68 -5.70 5.16
N LEU A 31 -16.66 -5.42 5.97
CA LEU A 31 -15.49 -6.28 6.07
C LEU A 31 -15.84 -7.66 6.65
N SER A 32 -16.76 -7.71 7.63
CA SER A 32 -17.23 -8.96 8.23
C SER A 32 -17.86 -9.92 7.21
N ASP A 33 -18.46 -9.40 6.15
CA ASP A 33 -19.13 -10.21 5.12
C ASP A 33 -18.15 -11.13 4.34
N TYR A 34 -16.86 -10.81 4.34
CA TYR A 34 -15.83 -11.66 3.71
C TYR A 34 -15.44 -12.87 4.57
N GLY A 35 -15.73 -12.84 5.86
CA GLY A 35 -15.39 -13.92 6.78
C GLY A 35 -13.88 -14.19 6.86
N PHE A 36 -13.00 -13.16 6.79
CA PHE A 36 -11.55 -13.32 6.90
C PHE A 36 -11.08 -13.54 8.33
N PHE A 37 -11.82 -13.02 9.29
CA PHE A 37 -11.46 -13.02 10.71
C PHE A 37 -12.53 -13.67 11.56
N LYS A 38 -12.11 -14.25 12.69
CA LYS A 38 -13.01 -14.72 13.75
C LYS A 38 -13.71 -13.53 14.41
N ALA A 39 -14.89 -13.73 14.93
CA ALA A 39 -15.56 -12.71 15.74
C ALA A 39 -14.95 -12.67 17.18
N PRO A 40 -14.77 -11.48 17.76
CA PRO A 40 -15.00 -10.17 17.18
C PRO A 40 -13.89 -9.80 16.17
N ILE A 41 -14.27 -9.23 15.02
CA ILE A 41 -13.34 -9.04 13.89
C ILE A 41 -12.24 -8.01 14.14
N ASN A 42 -12.37 -7.14 15.13
CA ASN A 42 -11.35 -6.16 15.52
C ASN A 42 -10.13 -6.81 16.20
N GLU A 43 -10.23 -8.02 16.71
CA GLU A 43 -9.08 -8.80 17.19
C GLU A 43 -8.16 -9.25 16.03
N GLN A 44 -8.63 -9.13 14.79
CA GLN A 44 -7.88 -9.49 13.57
C GLN A 44 -7.31 -10.92 13.61
N ILE A 45 -8.00 -11.83 14.31
CA ILE A 45 -7.61 -13.25 14.37
C ILE A 45 -8.06 -13.93 13.09
N PRO A 46 -7.15 -14.37 12.21
CA PRO A 46 -7.53 -14.92 10.91
C PRO A 46 -8.22 -16.28 11.05
N ILE A 47 -9.15 -16.57 10.13
CA ILE A 47 -9.70 -17.93 9.97
C ILE A 47 -8.68 -18.83 9.25
N SER A 48 -8.93 -20.14 9.27
CA SER A 48 -8.13 -21.09 8.47
C SER A 48 -8.10 -20.71 6.99
N GLY A 49 -6.91 -20.74 6.39
CA GLY A 49 -6.67 -20.35 5.00
C GLY A 49 -6.48 -18.85 4.76
N VAL A 50 -6.54 -18.02 5.80
CA VAL A 50 -6.06 -16.64 5.80
C VAL A 50 -4.75 -16.60 6.58
N ILE A 51 -3.66 -16.24 5.91
CA ILE A 51 -2.30 -16.37 6.47
C ILE A 51 -1.75 -14.99 6.77
N PRO A 52 -1.34 -14.70 8.02
CA PRO A 52 -0.65 -13.47 8.35
C PRO A 52 0.75 -13.45 7.75
N TYR A 53 1.21 -12.24 7.39
CA TYR A 53 2.58 -12.03 6.92
C TYR A 53 3.05 -10.61 7.24
N THR A 54 4.35 -10.40 7.16
CA THR A 54 4.98 -9.08 7.23
C THR A 54 5.90 -8.84 6.02
N ILE A 55 6.50 -7.69 5.91
CA ILE A 55 7.50 -7.35 4.90
C ILE A 55 8.74 -6.77 5.56
N ALA A 56 9.91 -7.02 4.98
CA ALA A 56 11.19 -6.63 5.56
C ALA A 56 11.33 -5.11 5.75
N SER A 57 10.87 -4.34 4.76
CA SER A 57 10.85 -2.88 4.82
C SER A 57 9.45 -2.37 4.54
N GLU A 58 8.89 -1.59 5.47
CA GLU A 58 7.52 -1.13 5.40
C GLU A 58 7.39 0.24 4.72
N LEU A 59 6.36 0.39 3.90
CA LEU A 59 5.97 1.69 3.37
C LEU A 59 5.47 2.58 4.51
N PHE A 60 6.04 3.78 4.65
CA PHE A 60 5.61 4.77 5.62
C PHE A 60 4.17 5.23 5.35
N SER A 61 3.37 5.36 6.38
CA SER A 61 1.98 5.80 6.31
C SER A 61 1.62 6.53 7.61
N ASP A 62 2.13 7.73 7.79
CA ASP A 62 1.84 8.61 8.95
C ASP A 62 1.96 7.92 10.31
N TYR A 63 2.97 7.06 10.48
CA TYR A 63 3.22 6.25 11.67
C TYR A 63 2.17 5.17 11.98
N ALA A 64 1.20 4.94 11.10
CA ALA A 64 0.29 3.81 11.27
C ALA A 64 1.06 2.48 11.19
N GLU A 65 0.81 1.59 12.14
CA GLU A 65 1.23 0.19 12.10
C GLU A 65 0.32 -0.62 11.16
N LYS A 66 0.76 -1.79 10.72
CA LYS A 66 0.03 -2.56 9.72
C LYS A 66 0.00 -4.05 10.04
N LEU A 67 -1.20 -4.61 10.10
CA LEU A 67 -1.41 -6.05 9.99
C LEU A 67 -1.62 -6.42 8.53
N ARG A 68 -1.05 -7.54 8.10
CA ARG A 68 -1.15 -8.02 6.71
C ARG A 68 -1.51 -9.49 6.68
N PHE A 69 -2.43 -9.81 5.77
CA PHE A 69 -2.87 -11.18 5.57
C PHE A 69 -3.03 -11.46 4.08
N ILE A 70 -2.89 -12.72 3.71
CA ILE A 70 -3.18 -13.21 2.37
C ILE A 70 -4.19 -14.33 2.43
N LYS A 71 -5.12 -14.32 1.46
CA LYS A 71 -6.01 -15.46 1.19
C LYS A 71 -5.90 -15.83 -0.28
N VAL A 72 -5.40 -17.02 -0.55
CA VAL A 72 -5.39 -17.63 -1.88
C VAL A 72 -6.62 -18.55 -1.97
N PRO A 73 -7.33 -18.62 -3.11
CA PRO A 73 -8.43 -19.55 -3.28
C PRO A 73 -8.00 -21.00 -3.06
N ASN A 74 -8.90 -21.80 -2.51
CA ASN A 74 -8.64 -23.22 -2.26
C ASN A 74 -8.18 -23.92 -3.55
N ASN A 75 -7.22 -24.84 -3.42
CA ASN A 75 -6.63 -25.60 -4.51
C ASN A 75 -5.97 -24.74 -5.62
N LYS A 76 -5.56 -23.52 -5.28
CA LYS A 76 -4.76 -22.63 -6.12
C LYS A 76 -3.47 -22.27 -5.38
N SER A 77 -2.41 -22.02 -6.16
CA SER A 77 -1.13 -21.55 -5.67
C SER A 77 -0.67 -20.30 -6.44
N ILE A 78 0.14 -19.50 -5.80
CA ILE A 78 0.91 -18.42 -6.41
C ILE A 78 2.07 -19.08 -7.15
N SER A 79 2.25 -18.77 -8.42
CA SER A 79 3.47 -19.12 -9.15
C SER A 79 4.42 -17.90 -9.19
N HIS A 80 5.63 -18.11 -9.67
CA HIS A 80 6.62 -17.05 -9.84
C HIS A 80 7.25 -17.13 -11.23
N ASN A 81 7.68 -15.98 -11.72
CA ASN A 81 8.43 -15.87 -12.97
C ASN A 81 9.94 -15.98 -12.71
N ASP A 82 10.74 -16.02 -13.79
CA ASP A 82 12.21 -16.07 -13.71
C ASP A 82 12.81 -14.83 -13.00
N ASP A 83 12.12 -13.68 -13.07
CA ASP A 83 12.48 -12.45 -12.36
C ASP A 83 12.00 -12.41 -10.88
N LEU A 84 11.49 -13.53 -10.38
CA LEU A 84 10.92 -13.69 -9.05
C LEU A 84 9.70 -12.81 -8.76
N SER A 85 9.03 -12.30 -9.79
CA SER A 85 7.71 -11.68 -9.64
C SER A 85 6.64 -12.75 -9.43
N PHE A 86 5.63 -12.43 -8.62
CA PHE A 86 4.54 -13.34 -8.32
C PHE A 86 3.39 -13.26 -9.32
N ASN A 87 2.90 -14.42 -9.74
CA ASN A 87 1.66 -14.60 -10.46
C ASN A 87 0.58 -15.09 -9.49
N TYR A 88 -0.30 -14.20 -9.08
CA TYR A 88 -1.39 -14.51 -8.15
C TYR A 88 -2.58 -15.11 -8.91
N PRO A 89 -3.17 -16.22 -8.44
CA PRO A 89 -4.39 -16.75 -9.03
C PRO A 89 -5.57 -15.81 -8.80
N ASP A 90 -6.50 -15.83 -9.74
CA ASP A 90 -7.74 -15.07 -9.68
C ASP A 90 -8.53 -15.38 -8.40
N GLY A 91 -9.04 -14.36 -7.73
CA GLY A 91 -9.70 -14.47 -6.43
C GLY A 91 -8.78 -14.38 -5.22
N THR A 92 -7.46 -14.19 -5.39
CA THR A 92 -6.54 -13.91 -4.27
C THR A 92 -6.86 -12.57 -3.63
N PHE A 93 -6.85 -12.52 -2.30
CA PHE A 93 -6.93 -11.28 -1.52
C PHE A 93 -5.63 -11.01 -0.79
N LEU A 94 -5.16 -9.77 -0.90
CA LEU A 94 -4.20 -9.18 0.02
C LEU A 94 -4.96 -8.23 0.93
N ILE A 95 -4.82 -8.42 2.24
CA ILE A 95 -5.57 -7.71 3.27
C ILE A 95 -4.56 -6.92 4.08
N LYS A 96 -4.77 -5.61 4.26
CA LYS A 96 -3.89 -4.76 5.05
C LYS A 96 -4.70 -3.85 5.94
N THR A 97 -4.60 -4.06 7.26
CA THR A 97 -5.24 -3.24 8.28
C THR A 97 -4.23 -2.24 8.84
N PHE A 98 -4.61 -0.96 8.86
CA PHE A 98 -3.84 0.14 9.45
C PHE A 98 -4.41 0.44 10.82
N TYR A 99 -3.51 0.58 11.79
CA TYR A 99 -3.90 0.84 13.17
C TYR A 99 -2.87 1.72 13.89
N TYR A 100 -3.27 2.28 15.00
CA TYR A 100 -2.40 2.99 15.92
C TYR A 100 -2.53 2.39 17.31
N PRO A 101 -1.42 2.04 17.98
CA PRO A 101 -1.43 1.80 19.41
C PRO A 101 -1.66 3.15 20.13
N SER A 102 -2.30 3.15 21.28
CA SER A 102 -2.48 4.37 22.10
C SER A 102 -1.14 4.93 22.59
N ASP A 103 -0.15 4.06 22.78
CA ASP A 103 1.25 4.40 23.07
C ASP A 103 2.17 3.45 22.31
N ILE A 104 2.96 3.97 21.37
CA ILE A 104 3.83 3.12 20.54
C ILE A 104 5.03 2.51 21.29
N ARG A 105 5.27 2.94 22.53
CA ARG A 105 6.30 2.38 23.43
C ARG A 105 5.81 1.20 24.23
N ASP A 106 4.49 0.99 24.29
CA ASP A 106 3.83 -0.09 25.03
C ASP A 106 3.16 -1.04 24.03
N PRO A 107 3.71 -2.25 23.83
CA PRO A 107 3.15 -3.23 22.91
C PRO A 107 1.77 -3.76 23.36
N ASP A 108 1.41 -3.60 24.64
CA ASP A 108 0.14 -4.04 25.20
C ASP A 108 -0.91 -2.93 25.24
N SER A 109 -0.57 -1.74 24.70
CA SER A 109 -1.51 -0.61 24.66
C SER A 109 -2.70 -0.89 23.75
N ASP A 110 -3.83 -0.22 24.02
CA ASP A 110 -5.04 -0.33 23.22
C ASP A 110 -4.77 0.02 21.75
N LEU A 111 -5.30 -0.79 20.84
CA LEU A 111 -5.15 -0.60 19.41
C LEU A 111 -6.43 0.04 18.84
N ARG A 112 -6.26 1.08 18.03
CA ARG A 112 -7.34 1.68 17.25
C ARG A 112 -7.14 1.35 15.77
N LEU A 113 -8.02 0.49 15.22
CA LEU A 113 -8.06 0.19 13.80
C LEU A 113 -8.67 1.38 13.05
N ILE A 114 -8.03 1.79 11.96
CA ILE A 114 -8.46 2.95 11.17
C ILE A 114 -9.11 2.50 9.88
N GLU A 115 -8.39 1.71 9.10
CA GLU A 115 -8.88 1.19 7.84
C GLU A 115 -8.34 -0.22 7.57
N THR A 116 -9.09 -0.99 6.78
CA THR A 116 -8.60 -2.23 6.17
C THR A 116 -8.72 -2.11 4.66
N ARG A 117 -7.60 -2.19 3.95
CA ARG A 117 -7.56 -2.19 2.48
C ARG A 117 -7.51 -3.62 1.98
N LEU A 118 -8.40 -3.95 1.07
CA LEU A 118 -8.37 -5.20 0.32
C LEU A 118 -7.86 -4.94 -1.08
N LEU A 119 -6.93 -5.75 -1.54
CA LEU A 119 -6.61 -5.90 -2.94
C LEU A 119 -7.10 -7.28 -3.38
N LYS A 120 -8.06 -7.32 -4.32
CA LYS A 120 -8.58 -8.56 -4.89
C LYS A 120 -8.08 -8.76 -6.30
N LYS A 121 -7.44 -9.89 -6.58
CA LYS A 121 -7.06 -10.27 -7.94
C LYS A 121 -8.28 -10.63 -8.75
N THR A 122 -8.48 -10.00 -9.90
CA THR A 122 -9.61 -10.22 -10.80
C THR A 122 -9.12 -10.14 -12.24
N GLY A 123 -9.05 -11.29 -12.91
CA GLY A 123 -8.46 -11.39 -14.26
C GLY A 123 -7.01 -10.88 -14.29
N SER A 124 -6.71 -9.91 -15.14
CA SER A 124 -5.38 -9.29 -15.23
C SER A 124 -5.12 -8.20 -14.19
N GLU A 125 -6.15 -7.74 -13.46
CA GLU A 125 -6.08 -6.55 -12.61
C GLU A 125 -6.21 -6.88 -11.12
N TRP A 126 -5.89 -5.88 -10.28
CA TRP A 126 -6.19 -5.87 -8.86
C TRP A 126 -7.21 -4.78 -8.56
N LEU A 127 -8.25 -5.11 -7.81
CA LEU A 127 -9.26 -4.15 -7.36
C LEU A 127 -8.92 -3.73 -5.93
N ALA A 128 -8.75 -2.42 -5.72
CA ALA A 128 -8.52 -1.85 -4.40
C ALA A 128 -9.85 -1.48 -3.75
N MET A 129 -10.08 -1.92 -2.52
CA MET A 129 -11.31 -1.72 -1.76
C MET A 129 -10.96 -1.26 -0.35
N PRO A 130 -11.06 0.04 -0.03
CA PRO A 130 -10.85 0.56 1.31
C PRO A 130 -12.09 0.38 2.18
N TYR A 131 -11.90 -0.08 3.42
CA TYR A 131 -12.92 -0.21 4.47
C TYR A 131 -12.50 0.63 5.66
N VAL A 132 -13.38 1.49 6.15
CA VAL A 132 -13.13 2.37 7.31
C VAL A 132 -13.81 1.78 8.55
N TRP A 133 -13.05 1.67 9.64
CA TRP A 133 -13.53 1.17 10.91
C TRP A 133 -14.40 2.21 11.61
N ASN A 134 -15.53 1.76 12.18
CA ASN A 134 -16.36 2.61 13.02
C ASN A 134 -15.67 2.91 14.36
N ASN A 135 -16.15 3.95 15.06
CA ASN A 135 -15.55 4.37 16.34
C ASN A 135 -15.68 3.30 17.43
N GLU A 136 -16.72 2.49 17.37
CA GLU A 136 -16.99 1.39 18.31
C GLU A 136 -16.06 0.18 18.06
N GLN A 137 -15.25 0.21 17.00
CA GLN A 137 -14.31 -0.85 16.61
C GLN A 137 -15.01 -2.22 16.43
N THR A 138 -16.26 -2.22 15.95
CA THR A 138 -17.05 -3.44 15.76
C THR A 138 -17.19 -3.87 14.31
N GLU A 139 -17.03 -2.93 13.36
CA GLU A 139 -17.20 -3.16 11.94
C GLU A 139 -16.40 -2.16 11.10
N ALA A 140 -15.99 -2.58 9.91
CA ALA A 140 -15.46 -1.69 8.89
C ALA A 140 -16.36 -1.71 7.64
N VAL A 141 -16.66 -0.53 7.11
CA VAL A 141 -17.56 -0.35 5.95
C VAL A 141 -16.83 0.16 4.73
N LEU A 142 -17.27 -0.25 3.54
CA LEU A 142 -16.68 0.16 2.26
C LEU A 142 -16.73 1.68 2.08
N ALA A 143 -15.57 2.29 1.79
CA ALA A 143 -15.39 3.74 1.69
C ALA A 143 -14.69 4.14 0.37
N LEU A 144 -15.34 3.96 -0.76
CA LEU A 144 -14.75 4.19 -2.10
C LEU A 144 -14.34 5.65 -2.34
N ALA A 145 -14.99 6.60 -1.67
CA ALA A 145 -14.66 8.02 -1.73
C ALA A 145 -13.48 8.40 -0.83
N GLY A 146 -12.97 7.45 -0.05
CA GLY A 146 -12.02 7.73 1.03
C GLY A 146 -12.71 8.32 2.25
N ASP A 147 -11.92 8.64 3.27
CA ASP A 147 -12.39 9.25 4.52
C ASP A 147 -11.26 10.05 5.19
N ARG A 148 -11.59 10.77 6.25
CA ARG A 148 -10.63 11.46 7.13
C ARG A 148 -11.01 11.27 8.57
N THR A 149 -10.06 10.86 9.40
CA THR A 149 -10.29 10.65 10.82
C THR A 149 -9.15 11.24 11.66
N GLU A 150 -9.49 11.88 12.77
CA GLU A 150 -8.49 12.30 13.74
C GLU A 150 -7.94 11.09 14.48
N VAL A 151 -6.61 11.01 14.57
CA VAL A 151 -5.90 9.96 15.29
C VAL A 151 -4.90 10.58 16.23
N SER A 152 -4.83 10.07 17.46
CA SER A 152 -3.90 10.54 18.49
C SER A 152 -3.23 9.35 19.16
N TRP A 153 -1.94 9.48 19.45
CA TRP A 153 -1.14 8.47 20.16
C TRP A 153 0.01 9.12 20.93
N ILE A 154 0.62 8.37 21.84
CA ILE A 154 1.88 8.75 22.47
C ILE A 154 3.02 8.23 21.60
N HIS A 155 3.87 9.15 21.15
CA HIS A 155 4.99 8.83 20.25
C HIS A 155 6.22 8.31 21.02
N SER A 156 7.24 7.83 20.29
CA SER A 156 8.47 7.23 20.87
C SER A 156 9.23 8.16 21.81
N ASP A 157 9.11 9.48 21.65
CA ASP A 157 9.69 10.49 22.55
C ASP A 157 8.80 10.81 23.77
N GLY A 158 7.69 10.09 23.94
CA GLY A 158 6.73 10.26 25.04
C GLY A 158 5.75 11.42 24.88
N LYS A 159 5.76 12.09 23.74
CA LYS A 159 4.84 13.20 23.48
C LYS A 159 3.55 12.74 22.79
N PRO A 160 2.40 13.35 23.12
CA PRO A 160 1.19 13.12 22.37
C PRO A 160 1.30 13.75 20.97
N ILE A 161 0.96 12.97 19.96
CA ILE A 161 0.82 13.42 18.56
C ILE A 161 -0.64 13.25 18.16
N SER A 162 -1.14 14.19 17.38
CA SER A 162 -2.44 14.11 16.74
C SER A 162 -2.33 14.53 15.28
N ILE A 163 -2.95 13.75 14.40
CA ILE A 163 -3.00 14.01 12.95
C ILE A 163 -4.42 13.82 12.43
N LEU A 164 -4.70 14.43 11.30
CA LEU A 164 -5.87 14.09 10.48
C LEU A 164 -5.45 13.04 9.45
N TYR A 165 -5.64 11.77 9.79
CA TYR A 165 -5.34 10.65 8.89
C TYR A 165 -6.27 10.63 7.68
N SER A 166 -5.73 10.45 6.49
CA SER A 166 -6.50 10.41 5.24
C SER A 166 -6.57 8.98 4.69
N VAL A 167 -7.77 8.41 4.66
CA VAL A 167 -8.03 7.16 3.94
C VAL A 167 -8.15 7.49 2.46
N PRO A 168 -7.34 6.90 1.58
CA PRO A 168 -7.34 7.24 0.16
C PRO A 168 -8.61 6.75 -0.54
N ASN A 169 -9.08 7.54 -1.50
CA ASN A 169 -10.12 7.12 -2.44
C ASN A 169 -9.54 6.21 -3.55
N LEU A 170 -10.40 5.65 -4.41
CA LEU A 170 -10.00 4.73 -5.47
C LEU A 170 -8.98 5.31 -6.45
N ASN A 171 -9.08 6.60 -6.79
CA ASN A 171 -8.13 7.23 -7.71
C ASN A 171 -6.76 7.39 -7.07
N GLN A 172 -6.72 7.73 -5.80
CA GLN A 172 -5.48 7.80 -5.02
C GLN A 172 -4.84 6.42 -4.84
N CYS A 173 -5.62 5.34 -4.69
CA CYS A 173 -5.07 3.98 -4.72
C CYS A 173 -4.36 3.70 -6.05
N LYS A 174 -4.98 4.06 -7.17
CA LYS A 174 -4.40 3.87 -8.51
C LYS A 174 -3.09 4.64 -8.68
N SER A 175 -2.98 5.86 -8.18
CA SER A 175 -1.78 6.69 -8.38
C SER A 175 -0.48 6.04 -7.87
N CYS A 176 -0.56 5.19 -6.83
CA CYS A 176 0.58 4.45 -6.29
C CYS A 176 0.70 3.02 -6.83
N HIS A 177 -0.43 2.37 -7.12
CA HIS A 177 -0.49 0.94 -7.45
C HIS A 177 -0.36 0.62 -8.95
N VAL A 178 -0.28 1.63 -9.83
CA VAL A 178 -0.18 1.40 -11.28
C VAL A 178 1.26 1.12 -11.71
N TYR A 179 1.41 0.05 -12.49
CA TYR A 179 2.65 -0.31 -13.17
C TYR A 179 2.31 -0.82 -14.57
N ASN A 180 2.92 -0.26 -15.61
CA ASN A 180 2.59 -0.56 -17.02
C ASN A 180 1.07 -0.48 -17.28
N ASN A 181 0.39 0.53 -16.74
CA ASN A 181 -1.05 0.75 -16.82
C ASN A 181 -1.93 -0.31 -16.14
N VAL A 182 -1.36 -1.22 -15.37
CA VAL A 182 -2.08 -2.26 -14.61
C VAL A 182 -1.91 -2.03 -13.12
N GLN A 183 -2.99 -2.10 -12.36
CA GLN A 183 -2.94 -1.98 -10.90
C GLN A 183 -2.32 -3.24 -10.28
N GLN A 184 -1.32 -3.07 -9.41
CA GLN A 184 -0.53 -4.16 -8.81
C GLN A 184 -0.23 -3.91 -7.31
N PRO A 185 0.02 -4.99 -6.53
CA PRO A 185 0.53 -4.86 -5.17
C PRO A 185 1.94 -4.25 -5.16
N ILE A 186 2.27 -3.50 -4.11
CA ILE A 186 3.59 -2.88 -3.94
C ILE A 186 4.52 -3.74 -3.08
N GLY A 187 4.01 -4.17 -1.91
CA GLY A 187 4.85 -4.73 -0.84
C GLY A 187 5.28 -6.18 -1.01
N PRO A 188 4.38 -7.14 -1.35
CA PRO A 188 4.71 -8.55 -1.34
C PRO A 188 5.52 -8.95 -2.59
N LYS A 189 6.83 -8.85 -2.45
CA LYS A 189 7.85 -9.33 -3.40
C LYS A 189 8.65 -10.43 -2.70
N VAL A 190 9.25 -11.38 -3.44
CA VAL A 190 10.08 -12.45 -2.87
C VAL A 190 11.09 -11.89 -1.88
N ARG A 191 11.86 -10.87 -2.26
CA ARG A 191 12.88 -10.27 -1.39
C ARG A 191 12.33 -9.65 -0.10
N ASN A 192 11.10 -9.14 -0.11
CA ASN A 192 10.44 -8.53 1.06
C ASN A 192 9.78 -9.56 1.98
N LEU A 193 9.50 -10.76 1.47
CA LEU A 193 8.90 -11.88 2.21
C LEU A 193 9.94 -12.88 2.70
N ASN A 194 11.19 -12.79 2.20
CA ASN A 194 12.27 -13.70 2.60
C ASN A 194 12.84 -13.31 3.97
N LEU A 195 12.01 -13.48 4.99
CA LEU A 195 12.35 -13.27 6.41
C LEU A 195 11.48 -14.17 7.29
N ASN A 196 11.91 -14.36 8.55
CA ASN A 196 11.16 -15.13 9.52
C ASN A 196 9.98 -14.31 10.07
N PHE A 197 8.87 -14.99 10.26
CA PHE A 197 7.68 -14.50 10.94
C PHE A 197 7.25 -15.56 11.99
N SER A 198 6.66 -15.13 13.10
CA SER A 198 6.17 -16.05 14.12
C SER A 198 4.78 -16.57 13.76
N TYR A 199 4.68 -17.85 13.47
CA TYR A 199 3.44 -18.57 13.24
C TYR A 199 3.16 -19.47 14.45
N ASP A 200 2.13 -19.19 15.22
CA ASP A 200 1.80 -19.93 16.46
C ASP A 200 3.05 -20.07 17.38
N ASP A 201 3.76 -18.95 17.59
CA ASP A 201 5.01 -18.82 18.37
C ASP A 201 6.23 -19.59 17.80
N ILE A 202 6.11 -20.13 16.58
CA ILE A 202 7.22 -20.81 15.90
C ILE A 202 7.76 -19.90 14.79
N PRO A 203 9.01 -19.39 14.90
CA PRO A 203 9.65 -18.65 13.84
C PRO A 203 9.87 -19.52 12.59
N MET A 204 9.36 -19.10 11.45
CA MET A 204 9.53 -19.78 10.17
C MET A 204 9.72 -18.75 9.06
N ASN A 205 10.54 -19.05 8.04
CA ASN A 205 10.61 -18.21 6.86
C ASN A 205 9.25 -18.16 6.17
N GLN A 206 8.80 -16.97 5.80
CA GLN A 206 7.44 -16.79 5.26
C GLN A 206 7.24 -17.47 3.91
N LEU A 207 8.27 -17.51 3.05
CA LEU A 207 8.20 -18.24 1.78
C LEU A 207 8.05 -19.73 2.03
N ASP A 208 8.83 -20.29 2.98
CA ASP A 208 8.72 -21.71 3.36
C ASP A 208 7.34 -22.00 3.96
N LYS A 209 6.81 -21.09 4.77
CA LYS A 209 5.44 -21.22 5.31
C LYS A 209 4.42 -21.28 4.18
N TRP A 210 4.49 -20.36 3.22
CA TRP A 210 3.54 -20.31 2.10
C TRP A 210 3.63 -21.55 1.20
N ILE A 211 4.84 -22.08 0.99
CA ILE A 211 5.07 -23.34 0.27
C ILE A 211 4.47 -24.50 1.08
N SER A 212 4.76 -24.59 2.38
CA SER A 212 4.32 -25.71 3.23
C SER A 212 2.79 -25.83 3.34
N VAL A 213 2.08 -24.69 3.27
CA VAL A 213 0.61 -24.67 3.28
C VAL A 213 -0.02 -24.70 1.87
N GLY A 214 0.80 -24.82 0.83
CA GLY A 214 0.38 -25.02 -0.54
C GLY A 214 -0.14 -23.78 -1.26
N ILE A 215 0.12 -22.57 -0.75
CA ILE A 215 -0.31 -21.33 -1.42
C ILE A 215 0.76 -20.70 -2.31
N LEU A 216 2.00 -21.19 -2.27
CA LEU A 216 3.12 -20.77 -3.12
C LEU A 216 3.79 -21.99 -3.73
N GLU A 217 4.10 -21.94 -5.01
CA GLU A 217 4.90 -22.96 -5.68
C GLU A 217 6.36 -22.90 -5.20
N PRO A 218 7.02 -24.07 -5.04
CA PRO A 218 8.42 -24.11 -4.63
C PRO A 218 9.33 -23.40 -5.63
N PHE A 219 10.39 -22.75 -5.15
CA PHE A 219 11.48 -22.23 -5.98
C PHE A 219 12.45 -23.36 -6.36
N ASP A 220 13.21 -23.16 -7.42
CA ASP A 220 14.33 -24.06 -7.75
C ASP A 220 15.39 -23.95 -6.64
N ASP A 221 15.81 -25.07 -6.07
CA ASP A 221 16.80 -25.14 -4.97
C ASP A 221 18.16 -24.51 -5.33
N LYS A 222 18.44 -24.30 -6.62
CA LYS A 222 19.65 -23.64 -7.11
C LYS A 222 19.60 -22.12 -7.04
N ILE A 223 18.41 -21.52 -6.81
CA ILE A 223 18.23 -20.08 -6.78
C ILE A 223 18.47 -19.59 -5.36
N LEU A 224 19.47 -18.71 -5.20
CA LEU A 224 19.61 -17.95 -3.97
C LEU A 224 18.56 -16.82 -3.95
N LEU A 225 17.53 -16.95 -3.12
CA LEU A 225 16.47 -15.97 -3.04
C LEU A 225 16.98 -14.65 -2.42
N PRO A 226 16.71 -13.52 -3.07
CA PRO A 226 17.11 -12.21 -2.56
C PRO A 226 16.36 -11.88 -1.25
N ARG A 227 17.01 -11.04 -0.42
CA ARG A 227 16.44 -10.50 0.81
C ARG A 227 16.58 -8.99 0.85
N THR A 228 15.52 -8.29 1.21
CA THR A 228 15.54 -6.86 1.53
C THR A 228 15.91 -6.69 3.00
N VAL A 229 16.77 -5.71 3.31
CA VAL A 229 17.07 -5.33 4.69
C VAL A 229 15.92 -4.53 5.30
N ASN A 230 15.76 -4.60 6.61
CA ASN A 230 14.85 -3.71 7.34
C ASN A 230 15.51 -2.33 7.51
N TYR A 231 15.00 -1.31 6.83
CA TYR A 231 15.59 0.03 6.90
C TYR A 231 15.52 0.65 8.29
N MET A 232 14.61 0.22 9.15
CA MET A 232 14.47 0.70 10.53
C MET A 232 15.48 0.06 11.48
N ASP A 233 16.01 -1.13 11.18
CA ASP A 233 16.98 -1.82 12.02
C ASP A 233 18.42 -1.42 11.63
N ALA A 234 19.11 -0.74 12.55
CA ALA A 234 20.50 -0.32 12.34
C ALA A 234 21.48 -1.48 12.17
N HIS A 235 21.12 -2.70 12.58
CA HIS A 235 21.96 -3.91 12.52
C HIS A 235 21.67 -4.77 11.29
N ASP A 236 20.59 -4.50 10.54
CA ASP A 236 20.18 -5.34 9.42
C ASP A 236 20.82 -4.93 8.06
N GLY A 237 21.89 -4.18 8.08
CA GLY A 237 22.64 -3.81 6.90
C GLY A 237 23.36 -2.46 7.02
N SER A 238 24.17 -2.14 6.02
CA SER A 238 24.84 -0.84 5.93
C SER A 238 23.82 0.30 5.78
N LEU A 239 24.24 1.52 6.10
CA LEU A 239 23.39 2.72 5.91
C LEU A 239 22.94 2.86 4.45
N ASP A 240 23.83 2.55 3.49
CA ASP A 240 23.49 2.57 2.06
C ASP A 240 22.39 1.54 1.72
N GLN A 241 22.56 0.29 2.14
CA GLN A 241 21.53 -0.75 1.92
C GLN A 241 20.20 -0.38 2.53
N ARG A 242 20.20 0.19 3.74
CA ARG A 242 18.98 0.64 4.43
C ARG A 242 18.32 1.84 3.72
N ALA A 243 19.11 2.81 3.27
CA ALA A 243 18.61 3.93 2.48
C ALA A 243 18.01 3.45 1.15
N ARG A 244 18.65 2.50 0.47
CA ARG A 244 18.16 1.89 -0.76
C ARG A 244 16.85 1.12 -0.54
N ALA A 245 16.74 0.35 0.55
CA ALA A 245 15.52 -0.35 0.91
C ALA A 245 14.37 0.64 1.23
N TRP A 246 14.69 1.77 1.89
CA TRP A 246 13.72 2.83 2.15
C TRP A 246 13.23 3.50 0.87
N LEU A 247 14.13 3.81 -0.06
CA LEU A 247 13.78 4.39 -1.37
C LEU A 247 12.94 3.42 -2.20
N ASP A 248 13.29 2.13 -2.20
CA ASP A 248 12.54 1.10 -2.94
C ASP A 248 11.09 1.00 -2.48
N ILE A 249 10.84 0.91 -1.18
CA ILE A 249 9.48 0.70 -0.69
C ILE A 249 8.64 1.98 -0.70
N ASN A 250 9.25 3.15 -0.43
CA ASN A 250 8.51 4.40 -0.29
C ASN A 250 8.39 5.20 -1.59
N CYS A 251 9.28 5.00 -2.56
CA CYS A 251 9.38 5.86 -3.74
C CYS A 251 9.34 5.09 -5.07
N ALA A 252 9.98 3.91 -5.13
CA ALA A 252 10.16 3.20 -6.39
C ALA A 252 8.86 2.69 -7.02
N HIS A 253 7.78 2.53 -6.24
CA HIS A 253 6.49 2.15 -6.83
C HIS A 253 5.97 3.18 -7.84
N CYS A 254 6.35 4.48 -7.69
CA CYS A 254 6.11 5.52 -8.67
C CYS A 254 7.37 5.81 -9.53
N HIS A 255 8.55 5.89 -8.89
CA HIS A 255 9.83 6.27 -9.49
C HIS A 255 10.58 5.04 -10.02
N ARG A 256 10.05 4.44 -11.09
CA ARG A 256 10.63 3.32 -11.84
C ARG A 256 10.19 3.37 -13.30
N ARG A 257 10.84 2.59 -14.17
CA ARG A 257 10.40 2.42 -15.55
C ARG A 257 9.01 1.79 -15.58
N GLY A 258 8.07 2.34 -16.35
CA GLY A 258 6.66 1.92 -16.37
C GLY A 258 5.84 2.38 -15.15
N GLY A 259 6.42 3.12 -14.22
CA GLY A 259 5.72 3.72 -13.08
C GLY A 259 5.12 5.10 -13.39
N PRO A 260 4.19 5.61 -12.56
CA PRO A 260 3.52 6.90 -12.79
C PRO A 260 4.47 8.10 -12.89
N ALA A 261 5.63 8.05 -12.22
CA ALA A 261 6.64 9.11 -12.23
C ALA A 261 7.84 8.81 -13.15
N GLU A 262 7.72 7.88 -14.10
CA GLU A 262 8.78 7.49 -15.03
C GLU A 262 9.42 8.68 -15.76
N THR A 263 8.60 9.67 -16.15
CA THR A 263 9.06 10.86 -16.88
C THR A 263 10.02 11.74 -16.08
N SER A 264 10.10 11.56 -14.75
CA SER A 264 11.10 12.24 -13.92
C SER A 264 12.52 11.75 -14.21
N GLY A 265 12.68 10.55 -14.79
CA GLY A 265 13.95 9.87 -14.96
C GLY A 265 14.64 9.52 -13.64
N LEU A 266 13.91 9.57 -12.52
CA LEU A 266 14.35 9.01 -11.25
C LEU A 266 13.88 7.56 -11.17
N TYR A 267 14.81 6.64 -10.93
CA TYR A 267 14.54 5.22 -10.75
C TYR A 267 15.15 4.77 -9.42
N LEU A 268 14.27 4.46 -8.46
CA LEU A 268 14.65 4.30 -7.06
C LEU A 268 14.52 2.86 -6.58
N GLU A 269 14.35 1.92 -7.52
CA GLU A 269 14.36 0.49 -7.23
C GLU A 269 15.72 0.07 -6.64
N VAL A 270 15.72 -0.89 -5.73
CA VAL A 270 16.95 -1.33 -5.04
C VAL A 270 17.99 -1.90 -6.00
N GLU A 271 17.58 -2.40 -7.15
CA GLU A 271 18.43 -2.93 -8.21
C GLU A 271 19.08 -1.83 -9.10
N GLU A 272 18.60 -0.58 -9.05
CA GLU A 272 19.17 0.49 -9.87
C GLU A 272 20.59 0.84 -9.39
N THR A 273 21.53 0.93 -10.31
CA THR A 273 22.95 1.19 -10.02
C THR A 273 23.51 2.44 -10.69
N ASP A 274 22.78 3.02 -11.66
CA ASP A 274 23.19 4.27 -12.29
C ASP A 274 23.01 5.45 -11.31
N PRO A 275 24.10 6.13 -10.90
CA PRO A 275 24.01 7.26 -9.98
C PRO A 275 23.09 8.38 -10.50
N THR A 276 23.04 8.61 -11.80
CA THR A 276 22.17 9.64 -12.39
C THR A 276 20.71 9.23 -12.31
N ALA A 277 20.39 7.98 -12.60
CA ALA A 277 19.03 7.44 -12.46
C ALA A 277 18.59 7.48 -10.99
N LEU A 278 19.47 7.25 -10.03
CA LEU A 278 19.23 7.41 -8.60
C LEU A 278 19.04 8.88 -8.16
N GLY A 279 19.36 9.84 -9.04
CA GLY A 279 19.18 11.27 -8.77
C GLY A 279 20.44 12.00 -8.32
N ILE A 280 21.60 11.32 -8.22
CA ILE A 280 22.86 11.93 -7.79
C ILE A 280 23.31 12.92 -8.87
N PHE A 281 23.44 14.21 -8.47
CA PHE A 281 23.72 15.34 -9.34
C PHE A 281 22.83 15.44 -10.59
N LYS A 282 21.65 14.84 -10.53
CA LYS A 282 20.67 14.90 -11.61
C LYS A 282 19.83 16.17 -11.51
N PRO A 283 19.79 17.02 -12.55
CA PRO A 283 18.88 18.15 -12.58
C PRO A 283 17.42 17.67 -12.65
N PRO A 284 16.44 18.43 -12.11
CA PRO A 284 15.04 18.08 -12.23
C PRO A 284 14.57 18.23 -13.69
N VAL A 285 13.71 17.32 -14.14
CA VAL A 285 13.15 17.40 -15.53
C VAL A 285 12.02 18.43 -15.59
N ALA A 286 11.11 18.44 -14.62
CA ALA A 286 9.95 19.33 -14.60
C ALA A 286 9.42 19.49 -13.17
N ALA A 287 10.23 19.99 -12.25
CA ALA A 287 9.83 20.10 -10.85
C ALA A 287 9.06 21.38 -10.52
N GLY A 288 9.09 22.40 -11.39
CA GLY A 288 8.47 23.71 -11.12
C GLY A 288 8.88 24.24 -9.74
N ARG A 289 7.90 24.71 -8.94
CA ARG A 289 8.16 25.16 -7.56
C ARG A 289 8.62 24.02 -6.62
N GLY A 290 8.39 22.76 -6.99
CA GLY A 290 8.86 21.59 -6.27
C GLY A 290 10.38 21.42 -6.28
N SER A 291 11.11 22.20 -7.09
CA SER A 291 12.59 22.25 -7.02
C SER A 291 13.12 23.05 -5.83
N GLY A 292 12.32 23.97 -5.26
CA GLY A 292 12.79 24.87 -4.21
C GLY A 292 14.00 25.72 -4.62
N ASP A 293 14.11 26.03 -5.92
CA ASP A 293 15.26 26.70 -6.54
C ASP A 293 16.60 25.92 -6.42
N LEU A 294 16.53 24.63 -6.02
CA LEU A 294 17.68 23.74 -5.94
C LEU A 294 18.01 23.14 -7.32
N LYS A 295 19.28 22.75 -7.50
CA LYS A 295 19.80 22.36 -8.82
C LYS A 295 19.71 20.86 -9.09
N TYR A 296 19.83 20.04 -8.06
CA TYR A 296 19.97 18.59 -8.21
C TYR A 296 19.02 17.82 -7.29
N ASN A 297 18.61 16.64 -7.74
CA ASN A 297 17.73 15.78 -6.94
C ASN A 297 18.40 15.30 -5.66
N ILE A 298 19.66 14.84 -5.75
CA ILE A 298 20.48 14.46 -4.60
C ILE A 298 21.89 15.09 -4.75
N VAL A 299 22.35 15.77 -3.71
CA VAL A 299 23.73 16.22 -3.54
C VAL A 299 24.32 15.43 -2.38
N PRO A 300 25.23 14.45 -2.64
CA PRO A 300 25.80 13.62 -1.59
C PRO A 300 26.49 14.44 -0.50
N GLY A 301 26.13 14.18 0.77
CA GLY A 301 26.65 14.92 1.92
C GLY A 301 25.98 16.27 2.19
N HIS A 302 25.08 16.74 1.28
CA HIS A 302 24.42 18.04 1.37
C HIS A 302 22.90 17.89 1.20
N PRO A 303 22.19 17.37 2.20
CA PRO A 303 20.72 17.19 2.12
C PRO A 303 19.99 18.51 1.90
N GLU A 304 20.47 19.62 2.47
CA GLU A 304 19.93 20.98 2.32
C GLU A 304 20.00 21.51 0.88
N GLU A 305 20.87 20.96 0.03
CA GLU A 305 20.99 21.30 -1.39
C GLU A 305 20.23 20.31 -2.29
N SER A 306 19.55 19.33 -1.68
CA SER A 306 18.89 18.22 -2.39
C SER A 306 17.38 18.43 -2.50
N ILE A 307 16.88 18.42 -3.75
CA ILE A 307 15.44 18.54 -4.04
C ILE A 307 14.65 17.43 -3.33
N MET A 308 15.19 16.22 -3.27
CA MET A 308 14.54 15.09 -2.62
C MET A 308 14.28 15.38 -1.13
N ASP A 309 15.29 15.87 -0.38
CA ASP A 309 15.12 16.23 1.03
C ASP A 309 14.13 17.38 1.21
N PHE A 310 14.22 18.41 0.37
CA PHE A 310 13.28 19.54 0.36
C PHE A 310 11.82 19.08 0.19
N ARG A 311 11.55 18.19 -0.77
CA ARG A 311 10.21 17.69 -1.04
C ARG A 311 9.67 16.76 0.06
N ILE A 312 10.51 15.90 0.61
CA ILE A 312 10.13 14.97 1.71
C ILE A 312 9.77 15.76 2.97
N ARG A 313 10.43 16.87 3.25
CA ARG A 313 10.14 17.73 4.42
C ARG A 313 8.98 18.69 4.22
N SER A 314 8.55 18.90 2.98
CA SER A 314 7.47 19.84 2.67
C SER A 314 6.12 19.30 3.16
N LYS A 315 5.28 20.24 3.65
CA LYS A 315 3.86 19.99 3.95
C LYS A 315 2.92 20.66 2.93
N ASP A 316 3.48 21.34 1.93
CA ASP A 316 2.68 21.93 0.84
C ASP A 316 2.29 20.82 -0.15
N PRO A 317 0.99 20.55 -0.36
CA PRO A 317 0.53 19.49 -1.26
C PRO A 317 1.04 19.61 -2.70
N GLY A 318 1.43 20.81 -3.16
CA GLY A 318 1.99 21.03 -4.49
C GLY A 318 3.52 20.92 -4.55
N ILE A 319 4.18 20.58 -3.45
CA ILE A 319 5.64 20.42 -3.34
C ILE A 319 6.00 19.05 -2.76
N MET A 320 5.28 18.61 -1.73
CA MET A 320 5.62 17.41 -0.96
C MET A 320 5.71 16.14 -1.82
N MET A 321 6.53 15.19 -1.39
CA MET A 321 6.59 13.81 -1.87
C MET A 321 6.59 12.86 -0.67
N PRO A 322 5.75 11.81 -0.70
CA PRO A 322 4.71 11.54 -1.72
C PRO A 322 3.61 12.61 -1.75
N GLU A 323 2.84 12.64 -2.83
CA GLU A 323 1.76 13.64 -3.06
C GLU A 323 0.46 13.34 -2.27
N LEU A 324 0.49 12.38 -1.37
CA LEU A 324 -0.65 11.91 -0.56
C LEU A 324 -0.32 11.96 0.92
#